data_8a666b77d764d0e938cd6e64afdd6901
#
_entry.id   8a666b77d764d0e938cd6e64afdd6901
#
_cell.length_a   1.000
_cell.length_b   1.000
_cell.length_c   1.000
_cell.angle_alpha   90.00
_cell.angle_beta   90.00
_cell.angle_gamma   90.00
#
_symmetry.space_group_name_H-M   'P 1'
#
loop_
_entity.id
_entity.type
_entity.pdbx_description
1 polymer ?
#
loop_
_entity_poly.entity_id
_entity_poly.type
_entity_poly.pdbx_seq_one_letter_code
_entity_poly.pdbx_strand_id
1 'polypeptide(L)'
;NRVHLEITNLIIPSKNDDVATIREMCLWIKRELGADTPVHFSRFYPLYKLRTLPPTPVAALERARAAALAAGLKFVYLGNIPGHEAENTFCPRCARLVIQRTGYMVGEVRLKNGACASCGQPIPGIWG
;
A
#
# COMPACT_ATOMS: atom_id res chain seq x y z
N ASN A 1 4.98 4.21 20.26
CA ASN A 1 3.61 4.47 19.88
C ASN A 1 2.78 3.20 19.96
N ARG A 2 1.66 3.27 20.63
CA ARG A 2 0.84 2.08 20.91
C ARG A 2 -0.30 1.86 19.91
N VAL A 3 -0.45 2.75 18.94
CA VAL A 3 -1.53 2.68 17.96
C VAL A 3 -0.93 2.35 16.59
N HIS A 4 -1.50 1.34 15.94
CA HIS A 4 -1.14 1.02 14.57
C HIS A 4 -1.99 1.89 13.64
N LEU A 5 -1.34 2.73 12.86
CA LEU A 5 -2.00 3.67 11.95
C LEU A 5 -1.73 3.28 10.51
N GLU A 6 -2.78 3.20 9.70
CA GLU A 6 -2.69 2.99 8.26
C GLU A 6 -3.47 4.08 7.55
N ILE A 7 -3.01 4.44 6.35
CA ILE A 7 -3.65 5.45 5.51
C ILE A 7 -4.25 4.78 4.28
N THR A 8 -5.51 5.07 3.98
CA THR A 8 -6.16 4.58 2.76
C THR A 8 -6.56 5.75 1.89
N ASN A 9 -6.20 5.71 0.61
CA ASN A 9 -6.54 6.72 -0.37
C ASN A 9 -7.26 6.06 -1.54
N LEU A 10 -8.49 6.48 -1.81
CA LEU A 10 -9.24 6.02 -2.96
C LEU A 10 -8.86 6.85 -4.18
N ILE A 11 -8.28 6.22 -5.20
CA ILE A 11 -7.85 6.90 -6.42
C ILE A 11 -9.02 6.97 -7.40
N ILE A 12 -9.54 8.18 -7.63
CA ILE A 12 -10.66 8.43 -8.54
C ILE A 12 -10.12 9.10 -9.80
N PRO A 13 -10.32 8.50 -10.99
CA PRO A 13 -9.82 9.08 -12.24
C PRO A 13 -10.25 10.53 -12.42
N SER A 14 -9.35 11.38 -12.89
CA SER A 14 -9.53 12.81 -13.12
C SER A 14 -9.86 13.66 -11.90
N LYS A 15 -9.90 13.05 -10.69
CA LYS A 15 -10.17 13.78 -9.45
C LYS A 15 -8.92 13.91 -8.57
N ASN A 16 -8.26 12.79 -8.27
CA ASN A 16 -7.10 12.79 -7.38
C ASN A 16 -6.01 11.81 -7.85
N ASP A 17 -5.99 11.47 -9.12
CA ASP A 17 -5.01 10.55 -9.69
C ASP A 17 -3.72 11.24 -10.18
N ASP A 18 -3.56 12.52 -9.91
CA ASP A 18 -2.36 13.28 -10.25
C ASP A 18 -1.16 12.82 -9.42
N VAL A 19 -0.11 12.37 -10.12
CA VAL A 19 1.09 11.82 -9.48
C VAL A 19 1.81 12.86 -8.63
N ALA A 20 1.85 14.13 -9.05
CA ALA A 20 2.50 15.18 -8.26
C ALA A 20 1.81 15.37 -6.91
N THR A 21 0.48 15.39 -6.88
CA THR A 21 -0.30 15.51 -5.66
C THR A 21 -0.11 14.29 -4.76
N ILE A 22 -0.11 13.10 -5.34
CA ILE A 22 0.13 11.86 -4.60
C ILE A 22 1.52 11.88 -3.95
N ARG A 23 2.52 12.33 -4.71
CA ARG A 23 3.89 12.44 -4.20
C ARG A 23 3.98 13.39 -3.00
N GLU A 24 3.34 14.55 -3.09
CA GLU A 24 3.31 15.52 -2.00
C GLU A 24 2.66 14.94 -0.74
N MET A 25 1.54 14.22 -0.90
CA MET A 25 0.88 13.54 0.20
C MET A 25 1.81 12.50 0.84
N CYS A 26 2.51 11.71 0.03
CA CYS A 26 3.42 10.68 0.52
C CYS A 26 4.62 11.26 1.26
N LEU A 27 5.17 12.38 0.78
CA LEU A 27 6.25 13.08 1.46
C LEU A 27 5.78 13.63 2.81
N TRP A 28 4.55 14.14 2.87
CA TRP A 28 3.95 14.59 4.11
C TRP A 28 3.78 13.44 5.11
N ILE A 29 3.27 12.29 4.64
CA ILE A 29 3.10 11.10 5.48
C ILE A 29 4.45 10.66 6.06
N LYS A 30 5.47 10.59 5.22
CA LYS A 30 6.80 10.19 5.67
C LYS A 30 7.35 11.13 6.73
N ARG A 31 7.20 12.44 6.53
CA ARG A 31 7.72 13.46 7.43
C ARG A 31 6.98 13.47 8.78
N GLU A 32 5.64 13.40 8.73
CA GLU A 32 4.82 13.59 9.93
C GLU A 32 4.48 12.28 10.64
N LEU A 33 4.31 11.19 9.92
CA LEU A 33 3.87 9.91 10.47
C LEU A 33 4.95 8.82 10.44
N GLY A 34 5.95 8.98 9.58
CA GLY A 34 7.06 8.03 9.45
C GLY A 34 6.96 7.13 8.23
N ALA A 35 8.13 6.67 7.77
CA ALA A 35 8.25 5.84 6.57
C ALA A 35 7.64 4.45 6.74
N ASP A 36 7.44 3.99 7.96
CA ASP A 36 6.85 2.68 8.25
C ASP A 36 5.32 2.67 8.25
N THR A 37 4.68 3.84 8.06
CA THR A 37 3.23 3.94 8.00
C THR A 37 2.71 3.25 6.74
N PRO A 38 1.85 2.22 6.85
CA PRO A 38 1.28 1.57 5.66
C PRO A 38 0.33 2.52 4.93
N VAL A 39 0.44 2.55 3.60
CA VAL A 39 -0.42 3.34 2.73
C VAL A 39 -1.08 2.43 1.72
N HIS A 40 -2.39 2.52 1.60
CA HIS A 40 -3.18 1.74 0.68
C HIS A 40 -3.79 2.66 -0.38
N PHE A 41 -3.56 2.37 -1.64
CA PHE A 41 -4.26 3.02 -2.74
C PHE A 41 -5.33 2.07 -3.25
N SER A 42 -6.59 2.46 -3.11
CA SER A 42 -7.71 1.61 -3.49
C SER A 42 -8.25 1.99 -4.86
N ARG A 43 -8.63 0.97 -5.63
CA ARG A 43 -9.25 1.15 -6.94
C ARG A 43 -10.69 1.62 -6.78
N PHE A 44 -11.06 2.64 -7.55
CA PHE A 44 -12.42 3.14 -7.63
C PHE A 44 -13.22 2.37 -8.67
N TYR A 45 -14.43 1.97 -8.30
CA TYR A 45 -15.43 1.44 -9.23
C TYR A 45 -16.65 2.34 -9.21
N PRO A 46 -17.13 2.81 -10.39
CA PRO A 46 -18.28 3.69 -10.41
C PRO A 46 -19.56 2.96 -9.98
N LEU A 47 -20.28 3.57 -9.05
CA LEU A 47 -21.57 3.08 -8.55
C LEU A 47 -22.57 4.22 -8.54
N TYR A 48 -23.82 3.93 -8.88
CA TYR A 48 -24.93 4.91 -8.84
C TYR A 48 -24.61 6.21 -9.57
N LYS A 49 -24.56 7.33 -8.84
CA LYS A 49 -24.40 8.68 -9.41
C LYS A 49 -23.05 8.93 -10.06
N LEU A 50 -22.05 8.09 -9.78
CA LEU A 50 -20.70 8.24 -10.34
C LEU A 50 -20.44 7.36 -11.57
N ARG A 51 -21.50 6.88 -12.22
CA ARG A 51 -21.39 5.98 -13.38
C ARG A 51 -20.71 6.61 -14.60
N THR A 52 -20.63 7.93 -14.65
CA THR A 52 -19.97 8.64 -15.76
C THR A 52 -18.46 8.57 -15.70
N LEU A 53 -17.89 8.16 -14.55
CA LEU A 53 -16.46 8.00 -14.40
C LEU A 53 -16.07 6.55 -14.63
N PRO A 54 -14.95 6.27 -15.33
CA PRO A 54 -14.47 4.91 -15.48
C PRO A 54 -13.90 4.38 -14.17
N PRO A 55 -13.79 3.06 -13.99
CA PRO A 55 -13.02 2.53 -12.86
C PRO A 55 -11.56 2.93 -13.00
N THR A 56 -10.84 3.01 -11.88
CA THR A 56 -9.44 3.39 -11.90
C THR A 56 -8.63 2.37 -12.71
N PRO A 57 -7.88 2.79 -13.74
CA PRO A 57 -6.98 1.88 -14.43
C PRO A 57 -5.92 1.33 -13.47
N VAL A 58 -5.58 0.06 -13.61
CA VAL A 58 -4.54 -0.56 -12.79
C VAL A 58 -3.21 0.19 -12.93
N ALA A 59 -2.89 0.67 -14.13
CA ALA A 59 -1.68 1.44 -14.37
C ALA A 59 -1.61 2.73 -13.52
N ALA A 60 -2.75 3.39 -13.29
CA ALA A 60 -2.79 4.58 -12.44
C ALA A 60 -2.46 4.24 -10.98
N LEU A 61 -2.98 3.12 -10.49
CA LEU A 61 -2.66 2.64 -9.15
C LEU A 61 -1.19 2.25 -9.02
N GLU A 62 -0.64 1.60 -10.03
CA GLU A 62 0.76 1.22 -10.05
C GLU A 62 1.68 2.44 -10.07
N ARG A 63 1.28 3.51 -10.79
CA ARG A 63 2.03 4.77 -10.78
C ARG A 63 1.96 5.45 -9.40
N ALA A 64 0.81 5.40 -8.74
CA ALA A 64 0.67 5.95 -7.38
C ALA A 64 1.58 5.19 -6.40
N ARG A 65 1.59 3.87 -6.49
CA ARG A 65 2.46 3.03 -5.66
C ARG A 65 3.93 3.35 -5.90
N ALA A 66 4.34 3.46 -7.17
CA ALA A 66 5.71 3.79 -7.51
C ALA A 66 6.13 5.16 -6.95
N ALA A 67 5.24 6.16 -7.03
CA ALA A 67 5.50 7.49 -6.48
C ALA A 67 5.66 7.44 -4.96
N ALA A 68 4.84 6.66 -4.27
CA ALA A 68 4.91 6.50 -2.82
C ALA A 68 6.22 5.82 -2.39
N LEU A 69 6.62 4.76 -3.10
CA LEU A 69 7.88 4.08 -2.82
C LEU A 69 9.09 5.00 -3.09
N ALA A 70 9.03 5.78 -4.18
CA ALA A 70 10.08 6.75 -4.51
C ALA A 70 10.17 7.87 -3.47
N ALA A 71 9.05 8.23 -2.83
CA ALA A 71 9.03 9.22 -1.76
C ALA A 71 9.63 8.68 -0.45
N GLY A 72 9.85 7.39 -0.36
CA GLY A 72 10.50 6.76 0.79
C GLY A 72 9.58 5.98 1.73
N LEU A 73 8.31 5.81 1.38
CA LEU A 73 7.40 4.96 2.15
C LEU A 73 7.76 3.49 1.92
N LYS A 74 7.76 2.69 2.98
CA LYS A 74 8.21 1.30 2.92
C LYS A 74 7.12 0.28 2.66
N PHE A 75 5.89 0.58 3.09
CA PHE A 75 4.77 -0.35 2.99
C PHE A 75 3.64 0.30 2.21
N VAL A 76 3.57 0.00 0.91
CA VAL A 76 2.58 0.58 0.00
C VAL A 76 1.81 -0.55 -0.67
N TYR A 77 0.49 -0.51 -0.56
CA TYR A 77 -0.39 -1.55 -1.05
C TYR A 77 -1.39 -1.00 -2.06
N LEU A 78 -1.84 -1.87 -2.97
CA LEU A 78 -2.96 -1.58 -3.85
C LEU A 78 -4.15 -2.43 -3.42
N GLY A 79 -5.31 -1.80 -3.28
CA GLY A 79 -6.54 -2.46 -2.87
C GLY A 79 -7.57 -2.54 -3.98
N ASN A 80 -8.51 -3.47 -3.83
CA ASN A 80 -9.61 -3.68 -4.76
C ASN A 80 -9.15 -4.17 -6.15
N ILE A 81 -8.00 -4.87 -6.19
CA ILE A 81 -7.47 -5.53 -7.37
C ILE A 81 -7.03 -6.94 -6.92
N PRO A 82 -7.98 -7.88 -6.76
CA PRO A 82 -7.64 -9.21 -6.26
C PRO A 82 -6.57 -9.91 -7.10
N GLY A 83 -5.58 -10.50 -6.43
CA GLY A 83 -4.50 -11.21 -7.09
C GLY A 83 -3.32 -10.35 -7.53
N HIS A 84 -3.38 -9.03 -7.37
CA HIS A 84 -2.23 -8.18 -7.68
C HIS A 84 -1.14 -8.36 -6.62
N GLU A 85 0.13 -8.41 -7.05
CA GLU A 85 1.25 -8.61 -6.13
C GLU A 85 1.38 -7.51 -5.08
N ALA A 86 0.88 -6.32 -5.36
CA ALA A 86 0.93 -5.20 -4.43
C ALA A 86 -0.05 -5.34 -3.25
N GLU A 87 -0.84 -6.40 -3.19
CA GLU A 87 -1.59 -6.77 -1.99
C GLU A 87 -0.68 -7.39 -0.93
N ASN A 88 0.48 -7.89 -1.34
CA ASN A 88 1.42 -8.59 -0.47
C ASN A 88 2.29 -7.62 0.31
N THR A 89 2.80 -8.10 1.45
CA THR A 89 3.82 -7.37 2.20
C THR A 89 5.19 -7.93 1.86
N PHE A 90 6.11 -7.04 1.49
CA PHE A 90 7.50 -7.39 1.18
C PHE A 90 8.44 -6.80 2.23
N CYS A 91 9.52 -7.50 2.51
CA CYS A 91 10.53 -7.00 3.43
C CYS A 91 11.20 -5.75 2.85
N PRO A 92 11.26 -4.64 3.60
CA PRO A 92 11.88 -3.41 3.08
C PRO A 92 13.40 -3.52 2.92
N ARG A 93 14.01 -4.53 3.51
CA ARG A 93 15.48 -4.73 3.43
C ARG A 93 15.86 -5.69 2.31
N CYS A 94 15.27 -6.90 2.27
CA CYS A 94 15.65 -7.91 1.28
C CYS A 94 14.67 -8.06 0.13
N ALA A 95 13.55 -7.36 0.16
CA ALA A 95 12.48 -7.36 -0.85
C ALA A 95 11.78 -8.71 -1.04
N ARG A 96 12.01 -9.68 -0.18
CA ARG A 96 11.33 -10.97 -0.25
C ARG A 96 9.92 -10.87 0.30
N LEU A 97 9.05 -11.76 -0.17
CA LEU A 97 7.68 -11.87 0.29
C LEU A 97 7.64 -12.21 1.78
N VAL A 98 6.89 -11.43 2.55
CA VAL A 98 6.72 -11.65 4.00
C VAL A 98 5.31 -12.12 4.30
N ILE A 99 4.30 -11.47 3.72
CA ILE A 99 2.90 -11.84 3.91
C ILE A 99 2.21 -11.85 2.55
N GLN A 100 1.66 -13.00 2.18
CA GLN A 100 0.88 -13.14 0.95
C GLN A 100 -0.58 -12.84 1.24
N ARG A 101 -1.19 -12.00 0.40
CA ARG A 101 -2.61 -11.66 0.51
C ARG A 101 -3.28 -11.74 -0.84
N THR A 102 -4.52 -12.24 -0.84
CA THR A 102 -5.40 -12.23 -2.02
C THR A 102 -6.78 -11.82 -1.54
N GLY A 103 -7.15 -10.56 -1.79
CA GLY A 103 -8.38 -10.00 -1.23
C GLY A 103 -8.33 -10.00 0.30
N TYR A 104 -9.28 -10.67 0.93
CA TYR A 104 -9.32 -10.81 2.40
C TYR A 104 -8.58 -12.05 2.91
N MET A 105 -8.03 -12.86 2.00
CA MET A 105 -7.35 -14.09 2.39
C MET A 105 -5.87 -13.85 2.61
N VAL A 106 -5.36 -14.33 3.74
CA VAL A 106 -3.93 -14.34 4.04
C VAL A 106 -3.39 -15.72 3.70
N GLY A 107 -2.42 -15.78 2.81
CA GLY A 107 -1.78 -17.02 2.43
C GLY A 107 -0.52 -17.27 3.25
N GLU A 108 0.63 -17.39 2.58
CA GLU A 108 1.89 -17.65 3.24
C GLU A 108 2.36 -16.48 4.09
N VAL A 109 2.85 -16.77 5.30
CA VAL A 109 3.43 -15.77 6.20
C VAL A 109 4.86 -16.19 6.53
N ARG A 110 5.83 -15.36 6.16
CA ARG A 110 7.25 -15.61 6.37
C ARG A 110 7.83 -14.66 7.42
N LEU A 111 7.19 -14.64 8.57
CA LEU A 111 7.64 -13.89 9.74
C LEU A 111 8.10 -14.83 10.84
N LYS A 112 9.14 -14.43 11.54
CA LYS A 112 9.62 -15.13 12.73
C LYS A 112 9.82 -14.09 13.82
N ASN A 113 9.00 -14.18 14.88
CA ASN A 113 9.02 -13.22 15.99
C ASN A 113 8.90 -11.76 15.52
N GLY A 114 8.00 -11.51 14.56
CA GLY A 114 7.77 -10.17 14.03
C GLY A 114 8.84 -9.65 13.09
N ALA A 115 9.75 -10.51 12.65
CA ALA A 115 10.83 -10.15 11.73
C ALA A 115 10.80 -11.02 10.47
N CYS A 116 11.41 -10.52 9.40
CA CYS A 116 11.53 -11.27 8.16
C CYS A 116 12.29 -12.57 8.39
N ALA A 117 11.68 -13.69 8.00
CA ALA A 117 12.29 -15.01 8.19
C ALA A 117 13.58 -15.21 7.36
N SER A 118 13.75 -14.42 6.30
CA SER A 118 14.92 -14.54 5.41
C SER A 118 16.12 -13.72 5.87
N CYS A 119 15.92 -12.47 6.31
CA CYS A 119 17.04 -11.58 6.64
C CYS A 119 17.01 -11.05 8.08
N GLY A 120 15.95 -11.31 8.84
CA GLY A 120 15.84 -10.88 10.23
C GLY A 120 15.42 -9.44 10.43
N GLN A 121 15.13 -8.69 9.36
CA GLN A 121 14.69 -7.31 9.48
C GLN A 121 13.35 -7.25 10.23
N PRO A 122 13.26 -6.47 11.33
CA PRO A 122 11.98 -6.28 12.01
C PRO A 122 10.94 -5.66 11.07
N ILE A 123 9.73 -6.20 11.10
CA ILE A 123 8.62 -5.72 10.29
C ILE A 123 7.67 -4.98 11.21
N PRO A 124 7.46 -3.66 11.02
CA PRO A 124 6.55 -2.88 11.86
C PRO A 124 5.13 -3.42 11.81
N GLY A 125 4.46 -3.41 12.96
CA GLY A 125 3.08 -3.87 13.06
C GLY A 125 2.79 -4.48 14.40
N ILE A 126 1.56 -4.96 14.55
CA ILE A 126 1.12 -5.66 15.75
C ILE A 126 1.03 -7.15 15.40
N TRP A 127 1.97 -7.93 15.92
CA TRP A 127 2.09 -9.35 15.61
C TRP A 127 1.77 -10.20 16.85
N GLY A 128 0.85 -11.10 16.69
CA GLY A 128 0.37 -11.96 17.75
C GLY A 128 -1.02 -11.67 18.11
#